data_d9b1a68e6c51fc38035ca61c3c0a3bf5
#
_entry.id   d9b1a68e6c51fc38035ca61c3c0a3bf5
#
_cell.length_a   1.000
_cell.length_b   1.000
_cell.length_c   1.000
_cell.angle_alpha   90.00
_cell.angle_beta   90.00
_cell.angle_gamma   90.00
#
_symmetry.space_group_name_H-M   'P 1'
#
loop_
_entity.id
_entity.type
_entity.pdbx_description
1 polymer ?
#
loop_
_entity_poly.entity_id
_entity_poly.type
_entity_poly.pdbx_seq_one_letter_code
_entity_poly.pdbx_strand_id
1 'polypeptide(L)'
;MAKPALWATTAGLNSPRRDPVTPPPAAVPAEARAIGGWRRLALWPFALLLKLWGRSLRFVTTPEDLRAFTKHDEPVAIVLWHNRLFLSAEIVRRYRQGRPAYALVSASQDGAWLSAFFSLAGMRTVRGSSSRLGREAATALVGVLRAGLDVGITPDGPRGPCYDFKPGALIVARRTGAPLLLVGAEFESAWQLRSWDRFYLPKPFSRVIMRCTHVPASALDQREAAAVTIAGRLRAINPDVRKSGGGPPL
;
A
#
# COMPACT_ATOMS: atom_id res chain seq x y z
N MET A 1 -51.47 14.27 28.85
CA MET A 1 -52.05 13.01 28.34
C MET A 1 -51.41 12.64 27.02
N ALA A 2 -50.90 11.41 26.97
CA ALA A 2 -50.59 10.59 25.79
C ALA A 2 -49.54 11.07 24.75
N LYS A 3 -48.35 10.46 24.80
CA LYS A 3 -47.46 10.16 23.64
C LYS A 3 -48.14 9.15 22.73
N PRO A 4 -47.74 9.13 21.44
CA PRO A 4 -47.39 7.83 20.88
C PRO A 4 -45.98 7.80 20.28
N ALA A 5 -45.33 6.70 20.51
CA ALA A 5 -44.07 6.26 19.96
C ALA A 5 -44.24 5.94 18.46
N LEU A 6 -43.35 6.45 17.62
CA LEU A 6 -43.19 6.00 16.25
C LEU A 6 -41.89 5.19 16.12
N TRP A 7 -42.05 3.89 16.01
CA TRP A 7 -41.02 2.94 15.61
C TRP A 7 -40.71 3.12 14.12
N ALA A 8 -39.55 3.66 13.82
CA ALA A 8 -39.03 3.65 12.46
C ALA A 8 -38.46 2.25 12.16
N THR A 9 -39.14 1.55 11.29
CA THR A 9 -38.74 0.29 10.69
C THR A 9 -37.40 0.47 9.98
N THR A 10 -36.39 -0.24 10.43
CA THR A 10 -35.11 -0.38 9.70
C THR A 10 -35.37 -1.16 8.41
N ALA A 11 -35.58 -0.45 7.33
CA ALA A 11 -35.53 -1.03 5.99
C ALA A 11 -34.11 -1.56 5.74
N GLY A 12 -33.99 -2.87 5.53
CA GLY A 12 -32.74 -3.55 5.26
C GLY A 12 -32.05 -2.94 4.05
N LEU A 13 -30.85 -2.39 4.27
CA LEU A 13 -29.89 -2.07 3.23
C LEU A 13 -29.43 -3.37 2.58
N ASN A 14 -30.13 -3.75 1.53
CA ASN A 14 -29.77 -4.86 0.67
C ASN A 14 -28.56 -4.40 -0.16
N SER A 15 -27.35 -4.58 0.37
CA SER A 15 -26.10 -4.38 -0.37
C SER A 15 -26.11 -5.35 -1.55
N PRO A 16 -25.96 -4.91 -2.80
CA PRO A 16 -25.88 -5.82 -3.92
C PRO A 16 -24.68 -6.75 -3.69
N ARG A 17 -24.93 -8.05 -3.70
CA ARG A 17 -23.87 -9.08 -3.74
C ARG A 17 -23.03 -8.77 -4.98
N ARG A 18 -21.82 -8.29 -4.78
CA ARG A 18 -20.86 -8.18 -5.89
C ARG A 18 -20.47 -9.60 -6.27
N ASP A 19 -20.64 -9.92 -7.53
CA ASP A 19 -20.11 -11.15 -8.10
C ASP A 19 -18.64 -11.31 -7.75
N PRO A 20 -18.13 -12.53 -7.53
CA PRO A 20 -16.74 -12.77 -7.24
C PRO A 20 -15.90 -12.18 -8.37
N VAL A 21 -15.12 -11.12 -8.04
CA VAL A 21 -14.23 -10.45 -9.00
C VAL A 21 -13.29 -11.51 -9.58
N THR A 22 -13.49 -11.84 -10.84
CA THR A 22 -12.62 -12.74 -11.58
C THR A 22 -11.19 -12.21 -11.48
N PRO A 23 -10.23 -13.00 -10.98
CA PRO A 23 -8.85 -12.53 -10.92
C PRO A 23 -8.40 -12.13 -12.33
N PRO A 24 -7.61 -11.04 -12.48
CA PRO A 24 -7.11 -10.65 -13.78
C PRO A 24 -6.38 -11.84 -14.41
N PRO A 25 -6.50 -12.03 -15.73
CA PRO A 25 -5.77 -13.09 -16.42
C PRO A 25 -4.32 -12.99 -16.02
N ALA A 26 -3.72 -14.11 -15.67
CA ALA A 26 -2.38 -14.22 -15.15
C ALA A 26 -1.35 -13.65 -16.15
N ALA A 27 -1.12 -12.37 -16.11
CA ALA A 27 0.07 -11.73 -16.66
C ALA A 27 1.26 -11.95 -15.70
N VAL A 28 1.37 -13.17 -15.17
CA VAL A 28 2.58 -13.64 -14.51
C VAL A 28 3.46 -14.14 -15.63
N PRO A 29 4.64 -13.55 -15.90
CA PRO A 29 5.59 -14.17 -16.82
C PRO A 29 5.80 -15.61 -16.37
N ALA A 30 5.64 -16.57 -17.29
CA ALA A 30 5.65 -18.02 -17.03
C ALA A 30 6.95 -18.53 -16.39
N GLU A 31 7.99 -17.71 -16.32
CA GLU A 31 9.30 -18.00 -15.74
C GLU A 31 9.53 -17.48 -14.32
N ALA A 32 8.53 -16.88 -13.67
CA ALA A 32 8.70 -16.41 -12.30
C ALA A 32 8.84 -17.62 -11.37
N ARG A 33 10.05 -17.88 -10.88
CA ARG A 33 10.33 -18.94 -9.88
C ARG A 33 9.41 -18.77 -8.68
N ALA A 34 8.43 -19.65 -8.55
CA ALA A 34 7.56 -19.70 -7.38
C ALA A 34 8.21 -20.54 -6.29
N ILE A 35 8.19 -20.05 -5.06
CA ILE A 35 8.60 -20.85 -3.90
C ILE A 35 7.40 -21.69 -3.49
N GLY A 36 7.55 -23.01 -3.59
CA GLY A 36 6.53 -23.98 -3.20
C GLY A 36 7.04 -25.00 -2.15
N GLY A 37 6.16 -25.89 -1.75
CA GLY A 37 6.48 -26.98 -0.85
C GLY A 37 6.96 -26.55 0.54
N TRP A 38 7.90 -27.32 1.11
CA TRP A 38 8.42 -27.12 2.47
C TRP A 38 9.08 -25.74 2.68
N ARG A 39 9.67 -25.15 1.62
CA ARG A 39 10.28 -23.81 1.69
C ARG A 39 9.24 -22.73 2.02
N ARG A 40 8.02 -22.85 1.49
CA ARG A 40 6.91 -21.96 1.84
C ARG A 40 6.45 -22.19 3.29
N LEU A 41 6.44 -23.43 3.75
CA LEU A 41 6.10 -23.76 5.12
C LEU A 41 7.14 -23.20 6.10
N ALA A 42 8.43 -23.21 5.75
CA ALA A 42 9.51 -22.61 6.55
C ALA A 42 9.38 -21.10 6.73
N LEU A 43 8.70 -20.39 5.80
CA LEU A 43 8.41 -18.95 5.93
C LEU A 43 7.27 -18.66 6.91
N TRP A 44 6.45 -19.64 7.25
CA TRP A 44 5.24 -19.41 8.04
C TRP A 44 5.50 -18.85 9.45
N PRO A 45 6.49 -19.34 10.24
CA PRO A 45 6.81 -18.75 11.54
C PRO A 45 7.24 -17.28 11.43
N PHE A 46 8.04 -16.95 10.42
CA PHE A 46 8.50 -15.59 10.18
C PHE A 46 7.33 -14.66 9.77
N ALA A 47 6.47 -15.12 8.87
CA ALA A 47 5.27 -14.39 8.48
C ALA A 47 4.31 -14.18 9.67
N LEU A 48 4.16 -15.19 10.53
CA LEU A 48 3.39 -15.09 11.76
C LEU A 48 4.00 -14.06 12.73
N LEU A 49 5.31 -14.11 12.92
CA LEU A 49 6.03 -13.13 13.76
C LEU A 49 5.78 -11.69 13.28
N LEU A 50 5.96 -11.44 11.99
CA LEU A 50 5.74 -10.11 11.42
C LEU A 50 4.26 -9.68 11.48
N LYS A 51 3.33 -10.64 11.32
CA LYS A 51 1.91 -10.39 11.49
C LYS A 51 1.54 -10.04 12.93
N LEU A 52 2.08 -10.74 13.90
CA LEU A 52 1.91 -10.44 15.32
C LEU A 52 2.55 -9.09 15.68
N TRP A 53 3.74 -8.83 15.15
CA TRP A 53 4.40 -7.54 15.30
C TRP A 53 3.55 -6.39 14.74
N GLY A 54 3.10 -6.48 13.48
CA GLY A 54 2.21 -5.47 12.89
C GLY A 54 0.92 -5.26 13.70
N ARG A 55 0.36 -6.35 14.27
CA ARG A 55 -0.82 -6.26 15.13
C ARG A 55 -0.57 -5.62 16.48
N SER A 56 0.65 -5.71 17.01
CA SER A 56 1.03 -5.06 18.26
C SER A 56 1.08 -3.54 18.15
N LEU A 57 1.21 -2.99 16.94
CA LEU A 57 1.28 -1.55 16.71
C LEU A 57 -0.05 -0.86 16.97
N ARG A 58 0.01 0.30 17.59
CA ARG A 58 -1.14 1.15 17.88
C ARG A 58 -1.33 2.17 16.77
N PHE A 59 -2.21 1.85 15.82
CA PHE A 59 -2.51 2.73 14.70
C PHE A 59 -3.48 3.83 15.12
N VAL A 60 -3.10 5.08 14.81
CA VAL A 60 -3.91 6.27 15.04
C VAL A 60 -4.10 6.95 13.69
N THR A 61 -5.32 7.37 13.39
CA THR A 61 -5.63 8.11 12.18
C THR A 61 -6.71 9.15 12.46
N THR A 62 -6.73 10.26 11.73
CA THR A 62 -7.80 11.24 11.83
C THR A 62 -9.07 10.72 11.17
N PRO A 63 -10.26 11.24 11.51
CA PRO A 63 -11.50 10.86 10.82
C PRO A 63 -11.46 11.17 9.32
N GLU A 64 -10.74 12.21 8.90
CA GLU A 64 -10.55 12.58 7.50
C GLU A 64 -9.67 11.57 6.76
N ASP A 65 -8.49 11.26 7.30
CA ASP A 65 -7.60 10.24 6.74
C ASP A 65 -8.30 8.88 6.68
N LEU A 66 -9.07 8.52 7.72
CA LEU A 66 -9.82 7.26 7.74
C LEU A 66 -10.84 7.20 6.60
N ARG A 67 -11.59 8.27 6.36
CA ARG A 67 -12.53 8.34 5.23
C ARG A 67 -11.82 8.19 3.89
N ALA A 68 -10.65 8.84 3.72
CA ALA A 68 -9.84 8.68 2.50
C ALA A 68 -9.34 7.24 2.31
N PHE A 69 -8.88 6.59 3.38
CA PHE A 69 -8.45 5.19 3.35
C PHE A 69 -9.59 4.22 3.00
N THR A 70 -10.77 4.43 3.56
CA THR A 70 -11.92 3.51 3.46
C THR A 70 -12.86 3.83 2.30
N LYS A 71 -12.51 4.77 1.45
CA LYS A 71 -13.25 5.01 0.20
C LYS A 71 -13.05 3.84 -0.75
N HIS A 72 -14.10 3.01 -0.93
CA HIS A 72 -14.04 1.73 -1.65
C HIS A 72 -14.86 1.71 -2.95
N ASP A 73 -15.36 2.84 -3.40
CA ASP A 73 -16.18 3.00 -4.61
C ASP A 73 -15.38 2.73 -5.90
N GLU A 74 -14.07 2.96 -5.89
CA GLU A 74 -13.20 2.78 -7.04
C GLU A 74 -11.87 2.11 -6.66
N PRO A 75 -11.17 1.43 -7.61
CA PRO A 75 -9.82 0.92 -7.39
C PRO A 75 -8.82 2.07 -7.30
N VAL A 76 -7.80 1.92 -6.48
CA VAL A 76 -6.80 2.96 -6.26
C VAL A 76 -5.37 2.45 -6.46
N ALA A 77 -4.49 3.35 -6.90
CA ALA A 77 -3.05 3.11 -6.80
C ALA A 77 -2.54 3.65 -5.45
N ILE A 78 -2.27 2.74 -4.52
CA ILE A 78 -1.70 3.04 -3.20
C ILE A 78 -0.23 3.37 -3.39
N VAL A 79 0.18 4.59 -3.03
CA VAL A 79 1.55 5.06 -3.19
C VAL A 79 2.16 5.33 -1.82
N LEU A 80 3.26 4.66 -1.53
CA LEU A 80 4.00 4.82 -0.28
C LEU A 80 5.51 4.70 -0.56
N TRP A 81 6.34 5.34 0.27
CA TRP A 81 7.78 5.19 0.15
C TRP A 81 8.24 3.77 0.50
N HIS A 82 9.31 3.30 -0.14
CA HIS A 82 9.87 1.96 0.06
C HIS A 82 10.19 1.69 1.54
N ASN A 83 10.69 2.68 2.23
CA ASN A 83 11.01 2.57 3.67
C ASN A 83 9.80 2.47 4.61
N ARG A 84 8.58 2.49 4.09
CA ARG A 84 7.31 2.28 4.85
C ARG A 84 6.66 0.93 4.54
N LEU A 85 7.29 0.07 3.73
CA LEU A 85 6.72 -1.20 3.28
C LEU A 85 6.36 -2.17 4.41
N PHE A 86 6.98 -2.05 5.59
CA PHE A 86 6.58 -2.83 6.77
C PHE A 86 5.08 -2.72 7.07
N LEU A 87 4.49 -1.56 6.78
CA LEU A 87 3.08 -1.29 7.08
C LEU A 87 2.12 -1.79 6.00
N SER A 88 2.60 -2.21 4.82
CA SER A 88 1.76 -2.50 3.65
C SER A 88 0.66 -3.51 3.93
N ALA A 89 1.00 -4.63 4.61
CA ALA A 89 0.01 -5.65 4.97
C ALA A 89 -1.05 -5.13 5.95
N GLU A 90 -0.65 -4.31 6.93
CA GLU A 90 -1.57 -3.72 7.89
C GLU A 90 -2.47 -2.64 7.27
N ILE A 91 -1.95 -1.88 6.29
CA ILE A 91 -2.74 -0.90 5.51
C ILE A 91 -3.88 -1.63 4.79
N VAL A 92 -3.56 -2.68 4.03
CA VAL A 92 -4.56 -3.46 3.30
C VAL A 92 -5.56 -4.10 4.26
N ARG A 93 -5.08 -4.75 5.31
CA ARG A 93 -5.92 -5.44 6.29
C ARG A 93 -6.87 -4.51 7.04
N ARG A 94 -6.41 -3.31 7.42
CA ARG A 94 -7.20 -2.37 8.25
C ARG A 94 -8.12 -1.48 7.43
N TYR A 95 -7.65 -1.00 6.30
CA TYR A 95 -8.28 0.10 5.60
C TYR A 95 -8.82 -0.27 4.21
N ARG A 96 -8.38 -1.40 3.62
CA ARG A 96 -8.83 -1.84 2.30
C ARG A 96 -9.50 -3.21 2.36
N GLN A 97 -10.27 -3.48 3.43
CA GLN A 97 -10.98 -4.74 3.63
C GLN A 97 -11.92 -5.04 2.45
N GLY A 98 -11.89 -6.31 1.99
CA GLY A 98 -12.70 -6.75 0.86
C GLY A 98 -12.14 -6.37 -0.52
N ARG A 99 -11.01 -5.64 -0.60
CA ARG A 99 -10.30 -5.38 -1.85
C ARG A 99 -8.90 -6.00 -1.82
N PRO A 100 -8.64 -7.02 -2.64
CA PRO A 100 -7.28 -7.54 -2.79
C PRO A 100 -6.36 -6.44 -3.36
N ALA A 101 -5.22 -6.22 -2.72
CA ALA A 101 -4.20 -5.31 -3.21
C ALA A 101 -3.02 -6.09 -3.80
N TYR A 102 -2.52 -5.63 -4.92
CA TYR A 102 -1.39 -6.22 -5.63
C TYR A 102 -0.16 -5.35 -5.49
N ALA A 103 0.92 -5.92 -4.96
CA ALA A 103 2.22 -5.26 -4.90
C ALA A 103 3.08 -5.64 -6.11
N LEU A 104 3.82 -4.67 -6.64
CA LEU A 104 4.84 -4.94 -7.65
C LEU A 104 6.10 -5.47 -6.96
N VAL A 105 6.54 -6.66 -7.33
CA VAL A 105 7.72 -7.32 -6.78
C VAL A 105 8.69 -7.69 -7.89
N SER A 106 9.99 -7.60 -7.63
CA SER A 106 11.02 -7.97 -8.59
C SER A 106 10.86 -9.42 -9.09
N ALA A 107 11.18 -9.67 -10.35
CA ALA A 107 11.23 -11.02 -10.94
C ALA A 107 12.42 -11.87 -10.44
N SER A 108 13.35 -11.29 -9.67
CA SER A 108 14.51 -11.98 -9.09
C SER A 108 14.12 -13.10 -8.11
N GLN A 109 15.09 -13.90 -7.69
CA GLN A 109 14.88 -14.92 -6.67
C GLN A 109 14.48 -14.31 -5.32
N ASP A 110 15.08 -13.18 -4.93
CA ASP A 110 14.71 -12.45 -3.72
C ASP A 110 13.26 -11.96 -3.79
N GLY A 111 12.83 -11.50 -4.96
CA GLY A 111 11.43 -11.17 -5.19
C GLY A 111 10.49 -12.37 -5.06
N ALA A 112 10.97 -13.62 -5.33
CA ALA A 112 10.15 -14.82 -5.11
C ALA A 112 9.89 -15.06 -3.61
N TRP A 113 10.89 -14.86 -2.76
CA TRP A 113 10.73 -14.92 -1.31
C TRP A 113 9.79 -13.82 -0.81
N LEU A 114 9.96 -12.61 -1.29
CA LEU A 114 9.10 -11.48 -0.93
C LEU A 114 7.65 -11.70 -1.40
N SER A 115 7.45 -12.26 -2.59
CA SER A 115 6.11 -12.62 -3.10
C SER A 115 5.44 -13.69 -2.23
N ALA A 116 6.18 -14.74 -1.84
CA ALA A 116 5.67 -15.76 -0.93
C ALA A 116 5.30 -15.15 0.43
N PHE A 117 6.14 -14.26 0.95
CA PHE A 117 5.87 -13.52 2.19
C PHE A 117 4.61 -12.66 2.09
N PHE A 118 4.47 -11.83 1.05
CA PHE A 118 3.28 -11.00 0.83
C PHE A 118 2.01 -11.85 0.71
N SER A 119 2.09 -13.02 0.05
CA SER A 119 0.97 -13.96 -0.01
C SER A 119 0.55 -14.44 1.37
N LEU A 120 1.49 -14.75 2.26
CA LEU A 120 1.21 -15.13 3.67
C LEU A 120 0.66 -13.95 4.48
N ALA A 121 1.02 -12.72 4.13
CA ALA A 121 0.50 -11.50 4.74
C ALA A 121 -0.88 -11.09 4.20
N GLY A 122 -1.45 -11.84 3.24
CA GLY A 122 -2.77 -11.57 2.64
C GLY A 122 -2.75 -10.58 1.48
N MET A 123 -1.57 -10.27 0.93
CA MET A 123 -1.39 -9.45 -0.26
C MET A 123 -1.09 -10.32 -1.47
N ARG A 124 -1.50 -9.87 -2.65
CA ARG A 124 -1.14 -10.49 -3.92
C ARG A 124 0.05 -9.77 -4.56
N THR A 125 0.72 -10.42 -5.50
CA THR A 125 1.89 -9.82 -6.14
C THR A 125 1.84 -9.94 -7.65
N VAL A 126 2.27 -8.87 -8.31
CA VAL A 126 2.62 -8.88 -9.73
C VAL A 126 4.14 -8.91 -9.82
N ARG A 127 4.69 -9.84 -10.60
CA ARG A 127 6.13 -9.99 -10.77
C ARG A 127 6.59 -9.20 -12.00
N GLY A 128 7.58 -8.33 -11.80
CA GLY A 128 8.16 -7.55 -12.89
C GLY A 128 9.55 -7.04 -12.52
N SER A 129 10.38 -6.69 -13.52
CA SER A 129 11.70 -6.13 -13.26
C SER A 129 11.76 -4.65 -13.66
N SER A 130 12.64 -3.91 -12.98
CA SER A 130 12.74 -2.45 -13.07
C SER A 130 13.51 -1.92 -14.29
N SER A 131 14.11 -2.78 -15.14
CA SER A 131 14.93 -2.31 -16.25
C SER A 131 14.23 -2.40 -17.63
N ARG A 132 14.10 -3.56 -18.21
CA ARG A 132 13.35 -3.76 -19.47
C ARG A 132 11.87 -4.02 -19.26
N LEU A 133 11.54 -4.58 -18.11
CA LEU A 133 10.19 -5.00 -17.72
C LEU A 133 9.40 -3.88 -16.97
N GLY A 134 9.96 -2.67 -16.83
CA GLY A 134 9.21 -1.55 -16.20
C GLY A 134 7.93 -1.20 -16.95
N ARG A 135 7.94 -1.31 -18.30
CA ARG A 135 6.72 -1.15 -19.12
C ARG A 135 5.75 -2.32 -18.97
N GLU A 136 6.27 -3.54 -18.90
CA GLU A 136 5.45 -4.75 -18.68
C GLU A 136 4.85 -4.74 -17.29
N ALA A 137 5.63 -4.39 -16.28
CA ALA A 137 5.15 -4.22 -14.91
C ALA A 137 4.07 -3.15 -14.80
N ALA A 138 4.26 -1.99 -15.43
CA ALA A 138 3.24 -0.94 -15.49
C ALA A 138 1.99 -1.43 -16.22
N THR A 139 2.12 -2.19 -17.31
CA THR A 139 0.99 -2.76 -18.03
C THR A 139 0.24 -3.78 -17.19
N ALA A 140 0.94 -4.61 -16.43
CA ALA A 140 0.32 -5.56 -15.50
C ALA A 140 -0.46 -4.85 -14.39
N LEU A 141 0.10 -3.78 -13.78
CA LEU A 141 -0.61 -2.97 -12.79
C LEU A 141 -1.84 -2.27 -13.37
N VAL A 142 -1.75 -1.77 -14.63
CA VAL A 142 -2.90 -1.23 -15.34
C VAL A 142 -4.00 -2.29 -15.51
N GLY A 143 -3.64 -3.53 -15.83
CA GLY A 143 -4.59 -4.66 -15.91
C GLY A 143 -5.30 -4.92 -14.58
N VAL A 144 -4.55 -4.90 -13.48
CA VAL A 144 -5.10 -5.09 -12.12
C VAL A 144 -6.10 -3.99 -11.77
N LEU A 145 -5.76 -2.72 -11.99
CA LEU A 145 -6.65 -1.59 -11.72
C LEU A 145 -7.92 -1.65 -12.58
N ARG A 146 -7.79 -1.98 -13.88
CA ARG A 146 -8.95 -2.16 -14.78
C ARG A 146 -9.85 -3.31 -14.38
N ALA A 147 -9.32 -4.33 -13.70
CA ALA A 147 -10.09 -5.40 -13.10
C ALA A 147 -10.78 -5.00 -11.77
N GLY A 148 -10.72 -3.73 -11.38
CA GLY A 148 -11.36 -3.22 -10.16
C GLY A 148 -10.60 -3.51 -8.87
N LEU A 149 -9.29 -3.81 -8.95
CA LEU A 149 -8.44 -4.19 -7.81
C LEU A 149 -7.40 -3.12 -7.51
N ASP A 150 -6.99 -3.02 -6.26
CA ASP A 150 -6.01 -2.03 -5.83
C ASP A 150 -4.58 -2.48 -6.17
N VAL A 151 -3.68 -1.51 -6.39
CA VAL A 151 -2.25 -1.77 -6.58
C VAL A 151 -1.41 -0.96 -5.60
N GLY A 152 -0.33 -1.55 -5.09
CA GLY A 152 0.67 -0.87 -4.27
C GLY A 152 1.92 -0.55 -5.09
N ILE A 153 2.38 0.69 -5.03
CA ILE A 153 3.53 1.20 -5.78
C ILE A 153 4.45 1.97 -4.84
N THR A 154 5.73 1.63 -4.83
CA THR A 154 6.79 2.42 -4.21
C THR A 154 7.47 3.26 -5.29
N PRO A 155 7.29 4.59 -5.28
CA PRO A 155 7.77 5.42 -6.39
C PRO A 155 9.30 5.53 -6.46
N ASP A 156 10.01 5.39 -5.36
CA ASP A 156 11.48 5.32 -5.30
C ASP A 156 12.02 3.99 -5.85
N GLY A 157 11.18 2.96 -5.94
CA GLY A 157 11.53 1.67 -6.50
C GLY A 157 12.53 0.87 -5.64
N PRO A 158 12.93 -0.35 -6.07
CA PRO A 158 13.73 -1.25 -5.24
C PRO A 158 15.22 -0.90 -5.16
N ARG A 159 15.68 0.07 -5.95
CA ARG A 159 17.10 0.49 -6.01
C ARG A 159 17.32 1.94 -5.63
N GLY A 160 16.26 2.67 -5.31
CA GLY A 160 16.32 4.08 -4.95
C GLY A 160 16.75 5.02 -6.09
N PRO A 161 17.30 6.16 -5.74
CA PRO A 161 17.60 6.62 -4.37
C PRO A 161 16.35 6.85 -3.50
N CYS A 162 16.57 6.86 -2.17
CA CYS A 162 15.50 7.08 -1.19
C CYS A 162 14.78 8.41 -1.44
N TYR A 163 13.44 8.35 -1.50
CA TYR A 163 12.58 9.50 -1.78
C TYR A 163 12.71 10.10 -3.19
N ASP A 164 13.30 9.38 -4.14
CA ASP A 164 13.30 9.74 -5.55
C ASP A 164 11.99 9.29 -6.21
N PHE A 165 11.12 10.24 -6.53
CA PHE A 165 9.80 9.94 -7.07
C PHE A 165 9.85 9.64 -8.57
N LYS A 166 9.88 8.38 -8.94
CA LYS A 166 9.82 7.93 -10.33
C LYS A 166 8.39 7.97 -10.89
N PRO A 167 8.21 8.28 -12.17
CA PRO A 167 6.91 8.57 -12.75
C PRO A 167 5.99 7.34 -12.91
N GLY A 168 6.42 6.14 -12.52
CA GLY A 168 5.68 4.90 -12.72
C GLY A 168 4.26 4.93 -12.17
N ALA A 169 4.07 5.44 -10.95
CA ALA A 169 2.76 5.56 -10.32
C ALA A 169 1.82 6.50 -11.09
N LEU A 170 2.36 7.64 -11.58
CA LEU A 170 1.59 8.60 -12.39
C LEU A 170 1.19 8.00 -13.74
N ILE A 171 2.10 7.24 -14.38
CA ILE A 171 1.82 6.58 -15.66
C ILE A 171 0.67 5.57 -15.49
N VAL A 172 0.71 4.76 -14.44
CA VAL A 172 -0.32 3.76 -14.15
C VAL A 172 -1.66 4.44 -13.89
N ALA A 173 -1.69 5.46 -13.03
CA ALA A 173 -2.91 6.21 -12.69
C ALA A 173 -3.53 6.88 -13.93
N ARG A 174 -2.75 7.58 -14.74
CA ARG A 174 -3.22 8.23 -15.98
C ARG A 174 -3.78 7.23 -17.00
N ARG A 175 -3.13 6.07 -17.17
CA ARG A 175 -3.58 5.04 -18.13
C ARG A 175 -4.88 4.35 -17.72
N THR A 176 -5.25 4.44 -16.46
CA THR A 176 -6.44 3.76 -15.90
C THR A 176 -7.54 4.72 -15.51
N GLY A 177 -7.23 6.01 -15.32
CA GLY A 177 -8.14 6.97 -14.68
C GLY A 177 -8.27 6.72 -13.17
N ALA A 178 -7.49 5.81 -12.58
CA ALA A 178 -7.57 5.50 -11.16
C ALA A 178 -6.90 6.61 -10.34
N PRO A 179 -7.48 6.99 -9.18
CA PRO A 179 -6.86 7.94 -8.28
C PRO A 179 -5.62 7.35 -7.59
N LEU A 180 -4.73 8.25 -7.12
CA LEU A 180 -3.65 7.90 -6.23
C LEU A 180 -4.12 8.00 -4.78
N LEU A 181 -3.84 6.99 -3.99
CA LEU A 181 -3.96 7.01 -2.55
C LEU A 181 -2.56 7.16 -1.94
N LEU A 182 -2.15 8.40 -1.64
CA LEU A 182 -0.86 8.66 -1.02
C LEU A 182 -0.92 8.25 0.44
N VAL A 183 -0.04 7.35 0.85
CA VAL A 183 -0.03 6.83 2.21
C VAL A 183 1.22 7.27 2.94
N GLY A 184 1.01 7.85 4.10
CA GLY A 184 2.06 8.28 5.02
C GLY A 184 1.96 7.61 6.37
N ALA A 185 3.11 7.57 7.05
CA ALA A 185 3.20 7.09 8.41
C ALA A 185 4.27 7.87 9.19
N GLU A 186 3.85 8.37 10.34
CA GLU A 186 4.75 8.91 11.35
C GLU A 186 4.90 7.89 12.47
N PHE A 187 6.13 7.55 12.80
CA PHE A 187 6.44 6.59 13.86
C PHE A 187 6.82 7.32 15.15
N GLU A 188 6.13 7.03 16.24
CA GLU A 188 6.54 7.50 17.57
C GLU A 188 7.90 6.90 17.96
N SER A 189 8.12 5.62 17.65
CA SER A 189 9.38 4.93 17.88
C SER A 189 9.62 3.86 16.83
N ALA A 190 10.76 3.93 16.17
CA ALA A 190 11.18 2.96 15.16
C ALA A 190 12.69 2.80 15.13
N TRP A 191 13.16 1.63 14.71
CA TRP A 191 14.53 1.44 14.27
C TRP A 191 14.63 1.86 12.80
N GLN A 192 15.72 2.52 12.46
CA GLN A 192 16.06 2.86 11.08
C GLN A 192 17.26 2.03 10.66
N LEU A 193 17.08 1.22 9.63
CA LEU A 193 18.14 0.37 9.11
C LEU A 193 19.15 1.20 8.30
N ARG A 194 20.40 0.71 8.23
CA ARG A 194 21.45 1.30 7.39
C ARG A 194 21.39 0.75 5.96
N SER A 195 20.19 0.77 5.38
CA SER A 195 19.92 0.39 3.97
C SER A 195 19.85 1.63 3.09
N TRP A 196 19.84 1.43 1.75
CA TRP A 196 19.75 2.53 0.78
C TRP A 196 18.48 3.37 0.98
N ASP A 197 17.37 2.75 1.40
CA ASP A 197 16.06 3.37 1.64
C ASP A 197 15.90 3.88 3.08
N ARG A 198 16.84 3.57 3.98
CA ARG A 198 16.71 3.87 5.42
C ARG A 198 15.43 3.26 5.99
N PHE A 199 15.22 1.97 5.74
CA PHE A 199 14.01 1.25 6.09
C PHE A 199 13.63 1.41 7.57
N TYR A 200 12.35 1.68 7.83
CA TYR A 200 11.84 1.82 9.20
C TYR A 200 11.17 0.54 9.68
N LEU A 201 11.60 0.09 10.84
CA LEU A 201 10.96 -0.96 11.62
C LEU A 201 10.34 -0.33 12.86
N PRO A 202 9.01 -0.09 12.90
CA PRO A 202 8.35 0.45 14.08
C PRO A 202 8.53 -0.51 15.25
N LYS A 203 8.89 0.01 16.42
CA LYS A 203 9.06 -0.85 17.59
C LYS A 203 7.72 -1.48 18.00
N PRO A 204 7.71 -2.75 18.44
CA PRO A 204 6.48 -3.37 18.94
C PRO A 204 5.78 -2.48 19.97
N PHE A 205 4.45 -2.49 19.95
CA PHE A 205 3.56 -1.70 20.83
C PHE A 205 3.66 -0.19 20.69
N SER A 206 4.52 0.33 19.79
CA SER A 206 4.61 1.78 19.53
C SER A 206 3.42 2.30 18.75
N ARG A 207 3.22 3.62 18.79
CA ARG A 207 2.18 4.31 18.04
C ARG A 207 2.65 4.62 16.63
N VAL A 208 1.76 4.40 15.67
CA VAL A 208 1.94 4.74 14.26
C VAL A 208 0.79 5.66 13.86
N ILE A 209 1.12 6.90 13.53
CA ILE A 209 0.13 7.88 13.05
C ILE A 209 0.05 7.73 11.54
N MET A 210 -1.10 7.26 11.05
CA MET A 210 -1.35 7.07 9.63
C MET A 210 -1.92 8.34 9.01
N ARG A 211 -1.39 8.71 7.85
CA ARG A 211 -1.86 9.82 7.03
C ARG A 211 -2.25 9.32 5.65
N CYS A 212 -3.23 9.95 5.07
CA CYS A 212 -3.72 9.57 3.76
C CYS A 212 -4.18 10.78 2.97
N THR A 213 -3.77 10.86 1.72
CA THR A 213 -4.26 11.88 0.78
C THR A 213 -4.77 11.22 -0.48
N HIS A 214 -6.03 11.41 -0.78
CA HIS A 214 -6.63 10.97 -2.05
C HIS A 214 -6.39 12.02 -3.12
N VAL A 215 -5.80 11.61 -4.24
CA VAL A 215 -5.52 12.49 -5.40
C VAL A 215 -6.28 11.95 -6.59
N PRO A 216 -7.31 12.67 -7.08
CA PRO A 216 -8.09 12.22 -8.23
C PRO A 216 -7.23 12.22 -9.51
N ALA A 217 -7.56 11.34 -10.46
CA ALA A 217 -6.82 11.23 -11.72
C ALA A 217 -6.79 12.53 -12.50
N SER A 218 -7.85 13.34 -12.45
CA SER A 218 -7.93 14.66 -13.08
C SER A 218 -6.87 15.65 -12.61
N ALA A 219 -6.37 15.50 -11.38
CA ALA A 219 -5.28 16.34 -10.86
C ALA A 219 -3.88 15.94 -11.38
N LEU A 220 -3.80 14.90 -12.22
CA LEU A 220 -2.53 14.36 -12.72
C LEU A 220 -2.19 14.78 -14.15
N ASP A 221 -2.97 15.65 -14.79
CA ASP A 221 -2.87 15.96 -16.22
C ASP A 221 -1.55 16.68 -16.57
N GLN A 222 -1.05 17.55 -15.71
CA GLN A 222 0.21 18.27 -15.91
C GLN A 222 1.39 17.39 -15.46
N ARG A 223 2.10 16.77 -16.43
CA ARG A 223 3.07 15.69 -16.17
C ARG A 223 4.18 16.03 -15.17
N GLU A 224 4.93 17.11 -15.40
CA GLU A 224 6.10 17.44 -14.56
C GLU A 224 5.67 18.09 -13.25
N ALA A 225 4.76 19.05 -13.31
CA ALA A 225 4.24 19.72 -12.12
C ALA A 225 3.53 18.73 -11.17
N ALA A 226 2.80 17.73 -11.72
CA ALA A 226 2.18 16.70 -10.92
C ALA A 226 3.22 15.83 -10.18
N ALA A 227 4.32 15.44 -10.83
CA ALA A 227 5.35 14.61 -10.18
C ALA A 227 5.96 15.34 -8.97
N VAL A 228 6.35 16.58 -9.12
CA VAL A 228 6.92 17.40 -8.03
C VAL A 228 5.91 17.59 -6.90
N THR A 229 4.67 17.95 -7.26
CA THR A 229 3.61 18.17 -6.28
C THR A 229 3.27 16.89 -5.50
N ILE A 230 3.14 15.76 -6.18
CA ILE A 230 2.82 14.47 -5.54
C ILE A 230 3.98 14.00 -4.67
N ALA A 231 5.22 14.12 -5.14
CA ALA A 231 6.41 13.80 -4.35
C ALA A 231 6.47 14.64 -3.07
N GLY A 232 6.24 15.95 -3.18
CA GLY A 232 6.19 16.87 -2.04
C GLY A 232 5.10 16.49 -1.03
N ARG A 233 3.87 16.21 -1.49
CA ARG A 233 2.76 15.76 -0.65
C ARG A 233 3.09 14.44 0.05
N LEU A 234 3.60 13.46 -0.70
CA LEU A 234 3.97 12.16 -0.14
C LEU A 234 5.10 12.31 0.90
N ARG A 235 6.06 13.21 0.67
CA ARG A 235 7.14 13.48 1.63
C ARG A 235 6.61 14.15 2.89
N ALA A 236 5.71 15.11 2.77
CA ALA A 236 5.13 15.85 3.90
C ALA A 236 4.38 14.95 4.89
N ILE A 237 3.68 13.91 4.40
CA ILE A 237 2.94 12.96 5.24
C ILE A 237 3.82 11.81 5.76
N ASN A 238 5.12 11.81 5.44
CA ASN A 238 6.10 10.79 5.84
C ASN A 238 7.32 11.44 6.52
N PRO A 239 7.16 12.07 7.69
CA PRO A 239 8.29 12.65 8.40
C PRO A 239 9.29 11.58 8.83
N ASP A 240 10.56 11.96 8.92
CA ASP A 240 11.56 11.09 9.51
C ASP A 240 11.34 11.02 11.03
N VAL A 241 11.66 9.86 11.62
CA VAL A 241 11.57 9.70 13.08
C VAL A 241 12.55 10.66 13.76
N ARG A 242 12.04 11.46 14.67
CA ARG A 242 12.91 12.32 15.50
C ARG A 242 13.87 11.44 16.29
N LYS A 243 15.16 11.63 16.11
CA LYS A 243 16.15 10.99 16.98
C LYS A 243 15.89 11.50 18.39
N SER A 244 15.53 10.62 19.30
CA SER A 244 15.44 10.93 20.72
C SER A 244 16.85 11.35 21.20
N GLY A 245 17.10 12.65 21.34
CA GLY A 245 18.41 13.14 21.78
C GLY A 245 18.80 14.55 21.36
N GLY A 246 18.00 15.24 20.54
CA GLY A 246 18.22 16.64 20.23
C GLY A 246 17.17 17.49 20.95
N GLY A 247 17.55 18.12 22.06
CA GLY A 247 16.77 19.21 22.64
C GLY A 247 16.57 20.33 21.61
N PRO A 248 15.61 21.26 21.82
CA PRO A 248 15.44 22.39 20.93
C PRO A 248 16.76 23.17 20.85
N PRO A 249 17.14 23.69 19.69
CA PRO A 249 18.24 24.65 19.62
C PRO A 249 17.87 25.84 20.52
N LEU A 250 18.79 26.20 21.41
CA LEU A 250 18.74 27.40 22.23
C LEU A 250 18.72 28.65 21.35
#